data_461ff65eb33ca218a3d38f9f84251a06
#
_entry.id   461ff65eb33ca218a3d38f9f84251a06
#
_cell.length_a   1.000
_cell.length_b   1.000
_cell.length_c   1.000
_cell.angle_alpha   90.00
_cell.angle_beta   90.00
_cell.angle_gamma   90.00
#
_symmetry.space_group_name_H-M   'P 1'
#
loop_
_entity.id
_entity.type
_entity.pdbx_description
1 polymer ?
#
loop_
_entity_poly.entity_id
_entity_poly.type
_entity_poly.pdbx_seq_one_letter_code
_entity_poly.pdbx_strand_id
1 'polypeptide(L)'
;FHLEENISELSIMYMRLITPGLFFTFNNNTYSGLYNGQGNSKTPLKIVATGLIFNIVLDPLLIYGYGFVPAMGTAGAAIATTFSQLVVFSIFIYNLYFRNSSIGKLYFVTRLRARFVKRVVSLGLPVSMQSALFAMFSLTLATVAAQWGHIGVAVQSVGAQIEAITWMTAAGFSTALAAFTGQNFGARNLDRIRLGYHYTLKLAGGIALIACLAFLFFSKEIFSVFINEPQTLVAGSAYLKILAISQIFSAIEQVTAGAFNGCGRTTPPAIVGIILTGARIPLAYYLVTFPSLGLNGIWWSISISSVMKGIVLAIWYQSFQKRLLSRRYKPTGILGKMHAVASRLWQQFN
;
A
#
# COMPACT_ATOMS: atom_id res chain seq x y z
N PHE A 1 22.68 0.44 -14.49
CA PHE A 1 23.33 1.18 -13.41
C PHE A 1 24.84 0.97 -13.57
N HIS A 2 25.62 2.04 -13.74
CA HIS A 2 27.08 1.98 -13.64
C HIS A 2 27.45 1.99 -12.14
N LEU A 3 27.33 0.83 -11.50
CA LEU A 3 27.76 0.63 -10.11
C LEU A 3 29.23 0.23 -10.13
N GLU A 4 29.97 0.62 -9.09
CA GLU A 4 31.29 0.08 -8.83
C GLU A 4 31.22 -1.45 -8.76
N GLU A 5 32.23 -2.14 -9.29
CA GLU A 5 32.24 -3.59 -9.45
C GLU A 5 31.91 -4.33 -8.15
N ASN A 6 32.50 -3.88 -7.04
CA ASN A 6 32.24 -4.42 -5.70
C ASN A 6 30.79 -4.28 -5.24
N ILE A 7 30.14 -3.14 -5.51
CA ILE A 7 28.72 -2.91 -5.18
C ILE A 7 27.83 -3.79 -6.05
N SER A 8 28.21 -4.00 -7.31
CA SER A 8 27.49 -4.86 -8.24
C SER A 8 27.51 -6.32 -7.78
N GLU A 9 28.64 -6.85 -7.39
CA GLU A 9 28.77 -8.23 -6.86
C GLU A 9 27.95 -8.44 -5.60
N LEU A 10 28.04 -7.53 -4.63
CA LEU A 10 27.25 -7.58 -3.39
C LEU A 10 25.75 -7.53 -3.68
N SER A 11 25.32 -6.72 -4.65
CA SER A 11 23.92 -6.61 -5.06
C SER A 11 23.40 -7.90 -5.70
N ILE A 12 24.20 -8.51 -6.58
CA ILE A 12 23.87 -9.80 -7.22
C ILE A 12 23.75 -10.91 -6.16
N MET A 13 24.69 -10.97 -5.23
CA MET A 13 24.66 -11.95 -4.14
C MET A 13 23.41 -11.77 -3.27
N TYR A 14 23.10 -10.53 -2.88
CA TYR A 14 21.90 -10.20 -2.12
C TYR A 14 20.63 -10.66 -2.84
N MET A 15 20.49 -10.32 -4.13
CA MET A 15 19.33 -10.70 -4.94
C MET A 15 19.17 -12.21 -5.07
N ARG A 16 20.27 -12.96 -5.23
CA ARG A 16 20.24 -14.43 -5.27
C ARG A 16 19.75 -15.03 -3.96
N LEU A 17 20.21 -14.49 -2.82
CA LEU A 17 19.85 -14.99 -1.49
C LEU A 17 18.42 -14.63 -1.08
N ILE A 18 17.88 -13.48 -1.53
CA ILE A 18 16.50 -13.08 -1.19
C ILE A 18 15.46 -13.72 -2.13
N THR A 19 15.85 -14.18 -3.31
CA THR A 19 14.93 -14.76 -4.31
C THR A 19 14.06 -15.89 -3.74
N PRO A 20 14.57 -16.88 -2.99
CA PRO A 20 13.72 -17.91 -2.36
C PRO A 20 12.72 -17.30 -1.37
N GLY A 21 13.08 -16.19 -0.70
CA GLY A 21 12.21 -15.46 0.21
C GLY A 21 10.98 -14.87 -0.47
N LEU A 22 11.06 -14.56 -1.77
CA LEU A 22 9.91 -14.05 -2.54
C LEU A 22 8.76 -15.07 -2.58
N PHE A 23 9.07 -16.36 -2.70
CA PHE A 23 8.04 -17.41 -2.64
C PHE A 23 7.25 -17.35 -1.34
N PHE A 24 7.94 -17.23 -0.21
CA PHE A 24 7.29 -17.11 1.10
C PHE A 24 6.50 -15.81 1.22
N THR A 25 7.08 -14.68 0.76
CA THR A 25 6.42 -13.37 0.80
C THR A 25 5.10 -13.35 0.03
N PHE A 26 5.05 -13.91 -1.19
CA PHE A 26 3.82 -14.01 -1.98
C PHE A 26 2.75 -14.84 -1.28
N ASN A 27 3.14 -15.98 -0.71
CA ASN A 27 2.22 -16.83 0.03
C ASN A 27 1.73 -16.15 1.31
N ASN A 28 2.62 -15.51 2.08
CA ASN A 28 2.29 -14.78 3.30
C ASN A 28 1.27 -13.66 3.05
N ASN A 29 1.44 -12.90 1.96
CA ASN A 29 0.50 -11.88 1.54
C ASN A 29 -0.86 -12.48 1.16
N THR A 30 -0.86 -13.62 0.47
CA THR A 30 -2.09 -14.33 0.09
C THR A 30 -2.84 -14.83 1.34
N TYR A 31 -2.15 -15.45 2.29
CA TYR A 31 -2.77 -15.92 3.54
C TYR A 31 -3.27 -14.75 4.39
N SER A 32 -2.49 -13.68 4.50
CA SER A 32 -2.94 -12.45 5.17
C SER A 32 -4.21 -11.90 4.53
N GLY A 33 -4.28 -11.89 3.20
CA GLY A 33 -5.46 -11.47 2.44
C GLY A 33 -6.68 -12.34 2.71
N LEU A 34 -6.52 -13.66 2.83
CA LEU A 34 -7.60 -14.59 3.18
C LEU A 34 -8.18 -14.31 4.57
N TYR A 35 -7.33 -14.13 5.58
CA TYR A 35 -7.77 -13.76 6.95
C TYR A 35 -8.43 -12.40 6.99
N ASN A 36 -7.85 -11.39 6.36
CA ASN A 36 -8.40 -10.04 6.28
C ASN A 36 -9.78 -10.04 5.59
N GLY A 37 -9.95 -10.80 4.51
CA GLY A 37 -11.22 -10.95 3.81
C GLY A 37 -12.34 -11.53 4.68
N GLN A 38 -12.00 -12.34 5.68
CA GLN A 38 -12.93 -12.85 6.69
C GLN A 38 -13.18 -11.89 7.86
N GLY A 39 -12.54 -10.72 7.87
CA GLY A 39 -12.61 -9.76 8.97
C GLY A 39 -11.68 -10.08 10.15
N ASN A 40 -10.81 -11.08 10.01
CA ASN A 40 -9.82 -11.44 11.03
C ASN A 40 -8.46 -10.84 10.72
N SER A 41 -8.26 -9.57 11.02
CA SER A 41 -6.96 -8.89 10.86
C SER A 41 -6.00 -9.16 12.03
N LYS A 42 -6.49 -9.67 13.17
CA LYS A 42 -5.66 -9.92 14.36
C LYS A 42 -4.68 -11.08 14.15
N THR A 43 -5.13 -12.15 13.49
CA THR A 43 -4.29 -13.34 13.24
C THR A 43 -3.09 -13.01 12.34
N PRO A 44 -3.27 -12.45 11.12
CA PRO A 44 -2.14 -12.08 10.28
C PRO A 44 -1.23 -11.03 10.94
N LEU A 45 -1.79 -10.07 11.68
CA LEU A 45 -0.97 -9.10 12.43
C LEU A 45 0.00 -9.78 13.37
N LYS A 46 -0.48 -10.73 14.22
CA LYS A 46 0.38 -11.45 15.15
C LYS A 46 1.44 -12.27 14.44
N ILE A 47 1.07 -12.97 13.36
CA ILE A 47 1.99 -13.83 12.60
C ILE A 47 3.09 -12.98 11.94
N VAL A 48 2.70 -11.91 11.26
CA VAL A 48 3.66 -11.02 10.57
C VAL A 48 4.55 -10.29 11.59
N ALA A 49 3.98 -9.85 12.72
CA ALA A 49 4.76 -9.24 13.81
C ALA A 49 5.80 -10.21 14.40
N THR A 50 5.48 -11.49 14.52
CA THR A 50 6.47 -12.50 14.93
C THR A 50 7.63 -12.57 13.93
N GLY A 51 7.35 -12.60 12.62
CA GLY A 51 8.41 -12.56 11.61
C GLY A 51 9.26 -11.29 11.66
N LEU A 52 8.64 -10.14 11.92
CA LEU A 52 9.36 -8.88 12.08
C LEU A 52 10.31 -8.93 13.30
N ILE A 53 9.87 -9.49 14.42
CA ILE A 53 10.72 -9.67 15.61
C ILE A 53 11.91 -10.57 15.28
N PHE A 54 11.68 -11.69 14.57
CA PHE A 54 12.77 -12.55 14.11
C PHE A 54 13.76 -11.79 13.20
N ASN A 55 13.26 -10.97 12.29
CA ASN A 55 14.11 -10.18 11.41
C ASN A 55 14.97 -9.17 12.18
N ILE A 56 14.35 -8.40 13.10
CA ILE A 56 15.07 -7.42 13.94
C ILE A 56 16.20 -8.07 14.77
N VAL A 57 15.99 -9.30 15.23
CA VAL A 57 17.02 -10.03 16.02
C VAL A 57 18.09 -10.65 15.12
N LEU A 58 17.67 -11.25 13.98
CA LEU A 58 18.58 -11.95 13.09
C LEU A 58 19.44 -11.00 12.24
N ASP A 59 18.92 -9.82 11.87
CA ASP A 59 19.69 -8.86 11.07
C ASP A 59 21.01 -8.48 11.72
N PRO A 60 21.08 -7.93 12.95
CA PRO A 60 22.36 -7.60 13.58
C PRO A 60 23.21 -8.83 13.85
N LEU A 61 22.59 -9.98 14.20
CA LEU A 61 23.31 -11.22 14.47
C LEU A 61 24.06 -11.74 13.23
N LEU A 62 23.43 -11.70 12.06
CA LEU A 62 24.02 -12.22 10.82
C LEU A 62 24.87 -11.16 10.08
N ILE A 63 24.54 -9.88 10.23
CA ILE A 63 25.30 -8.79 9.59
C ILE A 63 26.65 -8.61 10.26
N TYR A 64 26.66 -8.45 11.59
CA TYR A 64 27.88 -8.13 12.33
C TYR A 64 28.59 -9.37 12.88
N GLY A 65 27.90 -10.51 12.96
CA GLY A 65 28.37 -11.71 13.59
C GLY A 65 28.34 -11.60 15.13
N TYR A 66 28.07 -12.70 15.81
CA TYR A 66 28.14 -12.76 17.27
C TYR A 66 28.46 -14.19 17.73
N GLY A 67 29.44 -14.36 18.57
CA GLY A 67 29.86 -15.65 19.10
C GLY A 67 30.30 -16.61 18.00
N PHE A 68 29.54 -17.65 17.74
CA PHE A 68 29.84 -18.68 16.72
C PHE A 68 29.35 -18.30 15.31
N VAL A 69 28.60 -17.21 15.16
CA VAL A 69 28.07 -16.76 13.88
C VAL A 69 29.04 -15.80 13.22
N PRO A 70 29.59 -16.14 12.03
CA PRO A 70 30.47 -15.25 11.32
C PRO A 70 29.73 -14.01 10.80
N ALA A 71 30.43 -12.86 10.70
CA ALA A 71 29.89 -11.65 10.09
C ALA A 71 29.68 -11.86 8.58
N MET A 72 28.46 -11.79 8.12
CA MET A 72 28.10 -12.04 6.71
C MET A 72 27.75 -10.74 5.95
N GLY A 73 27.72 -9.58 6.61
CA GLY A 73 27.40 -8.30 5.96
C GLY A 73 26.06 -8.33 5.24
N THR A 74 26.05 -7.88 3.97
CA THR A 74 24.84 -7.85 3.12
C THR A 74 24.21 -9.23 2.87
N ALA A 75 25.01 -10.30 2.82
CA ALA A 75 24.50 -11.67 2.73
C ALA A 75 23.68 -12.05 3.98
N GLY A 76 24.16 -11.65 5.16
CA GLY A 76 23.47 -11.86 6.44
C GLY A 76 22.09 -11.23 6.46
N ALA A 77 21.95 -10.00 5.98
CA ALA A 77 20.66 -9.32 5.86
C ALA A 77 19.68 -10.05 4.93
N ALA A 78 20.16 -10.55 3.77
CA ALA A 78 19.32 -11.31 2.84
C ALA A 78 18.83 -12.64 3.46
N ILE A 79 19.70 -13.34 4.17
CA ILE A 79 19.38 -14.61 4.84
C ILE A 79 18.40 -14.35 5.99
N ALA A 80 18.62 -13.33 6.83
CA ALA A 80 17.72 -12.98 7.92
C ALA A 80 16.31 -12.68 7.41
N THR A 81 16.20 -11.89 6.35
CA THR A 81 14.91 -11.57 5.73
C THR A 81 14.24 -12.83 5.17
N THR A 82 14.95 -13.64 4.41
CA THR A 82 14.43 -14.89 3.83
C THR A 82 13.96 -15.85 4.91
N PHE A 83 14.74 -16.04 5.98
CA PHE A 83 14.40 -16.89 7.10
C PHE A 83 13.17 -16.37 7.86
N SER A 84 13.09 -15.08 8.10
CA SER A 84 11.92 -14.46 8.74
C SER A 84 10.64 -14.67 7.94
N GLN A 85 10.70 -14.57 6.62
CA GLN A 85 9.56 -14.87 5.74
C GLN A 85 9.18 -16.36 5.77
N LEU A 86 10.16 -17.25 5.86
CA LEU A 86 9.92 -18.69 6.06
C LEU A 86 9.22 -18.97 7.39
N VAL A 87 9.63 -18.32 8.49
CA VAL A 87 8.97 -18.44 9.80
C VAL A 87 7.50 -18.01 9.72
N VAL A 88 7.24 -16.84 9.12
CA VAL A 88 5.87 -16.34 8.90
C VAL A 88 5.04 -17.35 8.09
N PHE A 89 5.59 -17.85 7.00
CA PHE A 89 4.96 -18.87 6.16
C PHE A 89 4.63 -20.14 6.96
N SER A 90 5.58 -20.64 7.72
CA SER A 90 5.42 -21.85 8.55
C SER A 90 4.32 -21.69 9.60
N ILE A 91 4.24 -20.50 10.24
CA ILE A 91 3.18 -20.21 11.22
C ILE A 91 1.81 -20.11 10.51
N PHE A 92 1.72 -19.50 9.33
CA PHE A 92 0.48 -19.51 8.55
C PHE A 92 0.03 -20.92 8.21
N ILE A 93 0.93 -21.77 7.70
CA ILE A 93 0.64 -23.17 7.40
C ILE A 93 0.16 -23.92 8.64
N TYR A 94 0.87 -23.78 9.75
CA TYR A 94 0.47 -24.38 11.03
C TYR A 94 -0.96 -23.96 11.45
N ASN A 95 -1.26 -22.67 11.40
CA ASN A 95 -2.59 -22.16 11.76
C ASN A 95 -3.69 -22.66 10.81
N LEU A 96 -3.39 -22.82 9.50
CA LEU A 96 -4.37 -23.26 8.52
C LEU A 96 -4.69 -24.76 8.62
N TYR A 97 -3.70 -25.58 8.97
CA TYR A 97 -3.86 -27.05 8.95
C TYR A 97 -4.14 -27.64 10.32
N PHE A 98 -3.54 -27.12 11.39
CA PHE A 98 -3.56 -27.74 12.71
C PHE A 98 -4.45 -26.99 13.72
N ARG A 99 -4.71 -25.71 13.49
CA ARG A 99 -5.55 -24.93 14.39
C ARG A 99 -6.86 -24.62 13.69
N ASN A 100 -7.95 -25.35 13.99
CA ASN A 100 -9.29 -25.18 13.40
C ASN A 100 -9.55 -23.77 12.83
N SER A 101 -8.99 -23.53 11.64
CA SER A 101 -9.06 -22.23 10.97
C SER A 101 -10.46 -22.06 10.40
N SER A 102 -11.06 -20.88 10.60
CA SER A 102 -12.35 -20.49 9.98
C SER A 102 -12.29 -20.53 8.43
N ILE A 103 -11.08 -20.62 7.86
CA ILE A 103 -10.86 -20.70 6.41
C ILE A 103 -11.14 -22.11 5.88
N GLY A 104 -11.18 -23.13 6.77
CA GLY A 104 -11.31 -24.53 6.37
C GLY A 104 -9.99 -25.12 5.86
N LYS A 105 -10.03 -26.39 5.46
CA LYS A 105 -8.84 -27.08 4.91
C LYS A 105 -8.53 -26.59 3.51
N LEU A 106 -7.35 -26.03 3.32
CA LEU A 106 -6.85 -25.66 1.99
C LEU A 106 -6.20 -26.89 1.35
N TYR A 107 -6.65 -27.23 0.15
CA TYR A 107 -6.03 -28.27 -0.66
C TYR A 107 -5.07 -27.60 -1.65
N PHE A 108 -3.78 -27.91 -1.58
CA PHE A 108 -2.76 -27.37 -2.50
C PHE A 108 -2.94 -27.82 -3.95
N VAL A 109 -3.48 -29.02 -4.13
CA VAL A 109 -3.73 -29.59 -5.45
C VAL A 109 -5.24 -29.64 -5.68
N THR A 110 -5.77 -28.63 -6.34
CA THR A 110 -7.17 -28.59 -6.77
C THR A 110 -7.24 -28.32 -8.27
N ARG A 111 -8.28 -28.84 -8.94
CA ARG A 111 -8.51 -28.49 -10.34
C ARG A 111 -8.81 -27.00 -10.45
N LEU A 112 -7.92 -26.26 -11.13
CA LEU A 112 -8.10 -24.85 -11.41
C LEU A 112 -9.25 -24.67 -12.39
N ARG A 113 -10.33 -24.05 -11.92
CA ARG A 113 -11.45 -23.69 -12.79
C ARG A 113 -11.14 -22.34 -13.46
N ALA A 114 -11.09 -22.32 -14.79
CA ALA A 114 -10.76 -21.14 -15.59
C ALA A 114 -11.56 -19.88 -15.19
N ARG A 115 -12.83 -20.04 -14.78
CA ARG A 115 -13.66 -18.92 -14.30
C ARG A 115 -13.07 -18.21 -13.08
N PHE A 116 -12.54 -18.98 -12.10
CA PHE A 116 -11.92 -18.38 -10.90
C PHE A 116 -10.57 -17.74 -11.23
N VAL A 117 -9.75 -18.42 -12.03
CA VAL A 117 -8.46 -17.86 -12.50
C VAL A 117 -8.70 -16.54 -13.23
N LYS A 118 -9.63 -16.49 -14.19
CA LYS A 118 -9.99 -15.25 -14.91
C LYS A 118 -10.44 -14.16 -13.94
N ARG A 119 -11.21 -14.49 -12.90
CA ARG A 119 -11.64 -13.50 -11.90
C ARG A 119 -10.49 -12.96 -11.08
N VAL A 120 -9.61 -13.83 -10.58
CA VAL A 120 -8.43 -13.42 -9.80
C VAL A 120 -7.50 -12.55 -10.65
N VAL A 121 -7.20 -12.99 -11.87
CA VAL A 121 -6.36 -12.22 -12.80
C VAL A 121 -6.99 -10.86 -13.13
N SER A 122 -8.29 -10.81 -13.41
CA SER A 122 -8.97 -9.54 -13.73
C SER A 122 -8.98 -8.53 -12.60
N LEU A 123 -8.89 -8.98 -11.34
CA LEU A 123 -8.80 -8.12 -10.17
C LEU A 123 -7.36 -7.78 -9.80
N GLY A 124 -6.46 -8.74 -9.93
CA GLY A 124 -5.06 -8.59 -9.53
C GLY A 124 -4.21 -7.85 -10.56
N LEU A 125 -4.44 -8.10 -11.86
CA LEU A 125 -3.62 -7.51 -12.92
C LEU A 125 -3.57 -5.96 -12.89
N PRO A 126 -4.70 -5.24 -12.76
CA PRO A 126 -4.65 -3.77 -12.65
C PRO A 126 -3.80 -3.28 -11.48
N VAL A 127 -3.93 -3.92 -10.31
CA VAL A 127 -3.18 -3.56 -9.10
C VAL A 127 -1.69 -3.87 -9.26
N SER A 128 -1.36 -5.03 -9.82
CA SER A 128 0.04 -5.42 -10.09
C SER A 128 0.71 -4.49 -11.09
N MET A 129 0.01 -4.13 -12.17
CA MET A 129 0.51 -3.15 -13.14
C MET A 129 0.73 -1.77 -12.51
N GLN A 130 -0.22 -1.32 -11.69
CA GLN A 130 -0.07 -0.05 -10.96
C GLN A 130 1.18 -0.07 -10.07
N SER A 131 1.40 -1.14 -9.32
CA SER A 131 2.56 -1.27 -8.42
C SER A 131 3.88 -1.33 -9.20
N ALA A 132 3.94 -2.08 -10.29
CA ALA A 132 5.13 -2.19 -11.13
C ALA A 132 5.48 -0.84 -11.78
N LEU A 133 4.48 -0.18 -12.37
CA LEU A 133 4.68 1.14 -13.00
C LEU A 133 5.02 2.22 -11.96
N PHE A 134 4.43 2.16 -10.77
CA PHE A 134 4.81 3.06 -9.66
C PHE A 134 6.30 2.92 -9.32
N ALA A 135 6.82 1.70 -9.21
CA ALA A 135 8.24 1.46 -8.95
C ALA A 135 9.14 2.01 -10.07
N MET A 136 8.75 1.80 -11.34
CA MET A 136 9.48 2.33 -12.50
C MET A 136 9.49 3.86 -12.51
N PHE A 137 8.32 4.50 -12.30
CA PHE A 137 8.22 5.96 -12.27
C PHE A 137 8.99 6.57 -11.10
N SER A 138 8.96 5.92 -9.93
CA SER A 138 9.73 6.36 -8.76
C SER A 138 11.22 6.29 -9.01
N LEU A 139 11.70 5.23 -9.68
CA LEU A 139 13.09 5.09 -10.07
C LEU A 139 13.49 6.19 -11.07
N THR A 140 12.65 6.47 -12.07
CA THR A 140 12.89 7.56 -13.02
C THR A 140 12.98 8.92 -12.32
N LEU A 141 12.11 9.20 -11.36
CA LEU A 141 12.20 10.46 -10.60
C LEU A 141 13.46 10.52 -9.74
N ALA A 142 13.91 9.39 -9.18
CA ALA A 142 15.17 9.33 -8.44
C ALA A 142 16.38 9.62 -9.33
N THR A 143 16.38 9.14 -10.60
CA THR A 143 17.44 9.49 -11.57
C THR A 143 17.41 10.96 -11.96
N VAL A 144 16.23 11.58 -12.04
CA VAL A 144 16.11 13.03 -12.23
C VAL A 144 16.67 13.79 -11.04
N ALA A 145 16.35 13.38 -9.81
CA ALA A 145 16.88 14.01 -8.58
C ALA A 145 18.40 13.87 -8.47
N ALA A 146 18.98 12.78 -8.99
CA ALA A 146 20.43 12.55 -8.99
C ALA A 146 21.21 13.59 -9.80
N GLN A 147 20.59 14.34 -10.70
CA GLN A 147 21.22 15.43 -11.43
C GLN A 147 21.68 16.59 -10.50
N TRP A 148 21.10 16.69 -9.29
CA TRP A 148 21.54 17.60 -8.22
C TRP A 148 22.57 17.00 -7.27
N GLY A 149 23.25 15.93 -7.71
CA GLY A 149 24.32 15.27 -6.94
C GLY A 149 23.81 14.56 -5.70
N HIS A 150 24.68 14.45 -4.69
CA HIS A 150 24.39 13.71 -3.46
C HIS A 150 23.21 14.27 -2.67
N ILE A 151 23.01 15.60 -2.68
CA ILE A 151 21.90 16.25 -1.97
C ILE A 151 20.55 15.78 -2.52
N GLY A 152 20.38 15.79 -3.84
CA GLY A 152 19.14 15.34 -4.48
C GLY A 152 18.80 13.89 -4.15
N VAL A 153 19.80 13.01 -4.20
CA VAL A 153 19.63 11.57 -3.89
C VAL A 153 19.32 11.35 -2.41
N ALA A 154 20.06 12.02 -1.52
CA ALA A 154 19.88 11.88 -0.08
C ALA A 154 18.50 12.38 0.36
N VAL A 155 18.08 13.55 -0.10
CA VAL A 155 16.77 14.11 0.25
C VAL A 155 15.63 13.24 -0.29
N GLN A 156 15.73 12.78 -1.55
CA GLN A 156 14.71 11.90 -2.14
C GLN A 156 14.60 10.57 -1.39
N SER A 157 15.72 9.96 -1.02
CA SER A 157 15.75 8.66 -0.33
C SER A 157 15.21 8.75 1.10
N VAL A 158 15.73 9.70 1.90
CA VAL A 158 15.31 9.89 3.30
C VAL A 158 13.90 10.43 3.37
N GLY A 159 13.57 11.41 2.51
CA GLY A 159 12.22 11.97 2.44
C GLY A 159 11.16 10.92 2.12
N ALA A 160 11.44 10.01 1.18
CA ALA A 160 10.53 8.90 0.87
C ALA A 160 10.35 7.93 2.04
N GLN A 161 11.37 7.69 2.87
CA GLN A 161 11.27 6.88 4.09
C GLN A 161 10.36 7.54 5.13
N ILE A 162 10.49 8.86 5.31
CA ILE A 162 9.64 9.63 6.23
C ILE A 162 8.18 9.60 5.77
N GLU A 163 7.94 9.82 4.47
CA GLU A 163 6.58 9.71 3.89
C GLU A 163 5.98 8.33 4.03
N ALA A 164 6.80 7.27 3.96
CA ALA A 164 6.34 5.89 4.02
C ALA A 164 5.52 5.62 5.29
N ILE A 165 5.84 6.24 6.42
CA ILE A 165 5.10 6.11 7.68
C ILE A 165 3.62 6.50 7.48
N THR A 166 3.38 7.61 6.78
CA THR A 166 2.02 8.12 6.56
C THR A 166 1.24 7.25 5.57
N TRP A 167 1.81 6.95 4.41
CA TRP A 167 1.08 6.18 3.42
C TRP A 167 0.92 4.70 3.80
N MET A 168 1.86 4.09 4.54
CA MET A 168 1.69 2.73 5.10
C MET A 168 0.56 2.68 6.11
N THR A 169 0.44 3.71 6.96
CA THR A 169 -0.71 3.85 7.88
C THR A 169 -2.02 3.93 7.10
N ALA A 170 -2.10 4.78 6.08
CA ALA A 170 -3.28 4.89 5.22
C ALA A 170 -3.59 3.58 4.47
N ALA A 171 -2.57 2.83 4.03
CA ALA A 171 -2.72 1.52 3.39
C ALA A 171 -3.30 0.46 4.36
N GLY A 172 -2.95 0.53 5.65
CA GLY A 172 -3.57 -0.29 6.69
C GLY A 172 -5.08 -0.05 6.79
N PHE A 173 -5.50 1.22 6.84
CA PHE A 173 -6.93 1.59 6.81
C PHE A 173 -7.61 1.16 5.51
N SER A 174 -6.94 1.31 4.37
CA SER A 174 -7.40 0.86 3.06
C SER A 174 -7.70 -0.63 3.04
N THR A 175 -6.79 -1.45 3.57
CA THR A 175 -6.94 -2.91 3.64
C THR A 175 -8.12 -3.31 4.53
N ALA A 176 -8.25 -2.69 5.71
CA ALA A 176 -9.37 -2.94 6.61
C ALA A 176 -10.72 -2.54 5.97
N LEU A 177 -10.75 -1.38 5.32
CA LEU A 177 -11.95 -0.92 4.62
C LEU A 177 -12.30 -1.80 3.43
N ALA A 178 -11.31 -2.31 2.69
CA ALA A 178 -11.56 -3.23 1.57
C ALA A 178 -12.24 -4.52 2.04
N ALA A 179 -11.77 -5.11 3.14
CA ALA A 179 -12.39 -6.28 3.75
C ALA A 179 -13.82 -5.99 4.23
N PHE A 180 -14.01 -4.91 4.99
CA PHE A 180 -15.32 -4.47 5.48
C PHE A 180 -16.30 -4.18 4.33
N THR A 181 -15.83 -3.47 3.30
CA THR A 181 -16.63 -3.16 2.11
C THR A 181 -17.00 -4.43 1.36
N GLY A 182 -16.06 -5.36 1.16
CA GLY A 182 -16.31 -6.62 0.46
C GLY A 182 -17.38 -7.48 1.13
N GLN A 183 -17.34 -7.60 2.45
CA GLN A 183 -18.35 -8.33 3.23
C GLN A 183 -19.73 -7.68 3.13
N ASN A 184 -19.80 -6.35 3.31
CA ASN A 184 -21.07 -5.63 3.24
C ASN A 184 -21.61 -5.52 1.80
N PHE A 185 -20.74 -5.50 0.79
CA PHE A 185 -21.12 -5.54 -0.61
C PHE A 185 -21.72 -6.90 -0.97
N GLY A 186 -21.13 -8.00 -0.50
CA GLY A 186 -21.71 -9.34 -0.62
C GLY A 186 -23.05 -9.48 0.08
N ALA A 187 -23.21 -8.88 1.26
CA ALA A 187 -24.46 -8.83 2.03
C ALA A 187 -25.46 -7.79 1.50
N ARG A 188 -25.14 -7.04 0.44
CA ARG A 188 -25.95 -5.95 -0.15
C ARG A 188 -26.30 -4.82 0.83
N ASN A 189 -25.49 -4.64 1.87
CA ASN A 189 -25.68 -3.60 2.88
C ASN A 189 -24.91 -2.32 2.50
N LEU A 190 -25.49 -1.55 1.56
CA LEU A 190 -24.85 -0.38 0.99
C LEU A 190 -24.71 0.79 1.99
N ASP A 191 -25.61 0.89 2.96
CA ASP A 191 -25.56 1.94 3.97
C ASP A 191 -24.35 1.76 4.90
N ARG A 192 -24.05 0.51 5.26
CA ARG A 192 -22.85 0.21 6.03
C ARG A 192 -21.57 0.49 5.25
N ILE A 193 -21.54 0.23 3.94
CA ILE A 193 -20.39 0.59 3.10
C ILE A 193 -20.15 2.11 3.14
N ARG A 194 -21.22 2.90 2.99
CA ARG A 194 -21.14 4.35 3.05
C ARG A 194 -20.62 4.83 4.41
N LEU A 195 -21.18 4.33 5.50
CA LEU A 195 -20.74 4.67 6.85
C LEU A 195 -19.26 4.29 7.06
N GLY A 196 -18.88 3.05 6.74
CA GLY A 196 -17.50 2.57 6.85
C GLY A 196 -16.51 3.44 6.09
N TYR A 197 -16.84 3.83 4.86
CA TYR A 197 -16.02 4.75 4.06
C TYR A 197 -15.81 6.10 4.76
N HIS A 198 -16.89 6.73 5.24
CA HIS A 198 -16.80 8.04 5.90
C HIS A 198 -16.03 7.98 7.23
N TYR A 199 -16.25 6.95 8.06
CA TYR A 199 -15.49 6.78 9.29
C TYR A 199 -14.01 6.52 9.02
N THR A 200 -13.69 5.64 8.07
CA THR A 200 -12.30 5.36 7.70
C THR A 200 -11.62 6.61 7.14
N LEU A 201 -12.34 7.39 6.32
CA LEU A 201 -11.82 8.65 5.76
C LEU A 201 -11.53 9.69 6.86
N LYS A 202 -12.40 9.80 7.87
CA LYS A 202 -12.18 10.70 9.01
C LYS A 202 -10.97 10.28 9.83
N LEU A 203 -10.82 8.98 10.12
CA LEU A 203 -9.71 8.46 10.91
C LEU A 203 -8.37 8.60 10.17
N ALA A 204 -8.29 8.09 8.94
CA ALA A 204 -7.08 8.18 8.14
C ALA A 204 -6.75 9.64 7.77
N GLY A 205 -7.75 10.46 7.47
CA GLY A 205 -7.61 11.88 7.20
C GLY A 205 -7.14 12.66 8.43
N GLY A 206 -7.62 12.32 9.62
CA GLY A 206 -7.16 12.92 10.89
C GLY A 206 -5.68 12.63 11.14
N ILE A 207 -5.24 11.38 10.94
CA ILE A 207 -3.81 11.01 11.06
C ILE A 207 -2.97 11.73 10.00
N ALA A 208 -3.46 11.78 8.76
CA ALA A 208 -2.77 12.48 7.69
C ALA A 208 -2.69 13.99 7.92
N LEU A 209 -3.70 14.59 8.58
CA LEU A 209 -3.67 15.98 9.00
C LEU A 209 -2.59 16.21 10.06
N ILE A 210 -2.47 15.32 11.04
CA ILE A 210 -1.37 15.38 12.03
C ILE A 210 -0.01 15.31 11.35
N ALA A 211 0.17 14.39 10.40
CA ALA A 211 1.40 14.28 9.62
C ALA A 211 1.65 15.53 8.76
N CYS A 212 0.62 16.11 8.15
CA CYS A 212 0.70 17.36 7.40
C CYS A 212 1.20 18.50 8.30
N LEU A 213 0.61 18.68 9.47
CA LEU A 213 1.02 19.69 10.44
C LEU A 213 2.45 19.45 10.95
N ALA A 214 2.82 18.18 11.21
CA ALA A 214 4.17 17.81 11.60
C ALA A 214 5.18 18.17 10.50
N PHE A 215 4.89 17.91 9.23
CA PHE A 215 5.76 18.25 8.11
C PHE A 215 5.85 19.77 7.87
N LEU A 216 4.79 20.52 8.16
CA LEU A 216 4.82 21.99 8.02
C LEU A 216 5.63 22.65 9.13
N PHE A 217 5.42 22.26 10.38
CA PHE A 217 5.98 22.95 11.54
C PHE A 217 7.30 22.36 12.03
N PHE A 218 7.50 21.05 11.90
CA PHE A 218 8.66 20.32 12.42
C PHE A 218 9.51 19.67 11.32
N SER A 219 9.44 20.17 10.08
CA SER A 219 10.16 19.59 8.95
C SER A 219 11.66 19.49 9.15
N LYS A 220 12.28 20.50 9.74
CA LYS A 220 13.73 20.57 10.00
C LYS A 220 14.13 19.55 11.07
N GLU A 221 13.39 19.51 12.17
CA GLU A 221 13.60 18.62 13.30
C GLU A 221 13.43 17.15 12.88
N ILE A 222 12.37 16.86 12.11
CA ILE A 222 12.12 15.49 11.59
C ILE A 222 13.27 15.04 10.68
N PHE A 223 13.70 15.93 9.77
CA PHE A 223 14.74 15.57 8.82
C PHE A 223 16.12 15.45 9.48
N SER A 224 16.40 16.26 10.53
CA SER A 224 17.66 16.24 11.28
C SER A 224 17.91 14.94 12.05
N VAL A 225 16.85 14.15 12.32
CA VAL A 225 17.01 12.81 12.93
C VAL A 225 17.82 11.88 12.02
N PHE A 226 17.77 12.09 10.70
CA PHE A 226 18.40 11.24 9.70
C PHE A 226 19.67 11.83 9.11
N ILE A 227 19.72 13.16 8.90
CA ILE A 227 20.84 13.85 8.23
C ILE A 227 21.08 15.19 8.92
N ASN A 228 22.34 15.43 9.29
CA ASN A 228 22.77 16.68 9.96
C ASN A 228 23.55 17.63 9.03
N GLU A 229 23.79 17.26 7.78
CA GLU A 229 24.48 18.12 6.82
C GLU A 229 23.63 19.36 6.51
N PRO A 230 24.13 20.60 6.72
CA PRO A 230 23.32 21.81 6.66
C PRO A 230 22.61 22.02 5.32
N GLN A 231 23.26 21.75 4.19
CA GLN A 231 22.68 21.93 2.86
C GLN A 231 21.58 20.92 2.58
N THR A 232 21.80 19.65 2.90
CA THR A 232 20.83 18.56 2.75
C THR A 232 19.65 18.75 3.70
N LEU A 233 19.88 19.28 4.91
CA LEU A 233 18.82 19.58 5.89
C LEU A 233 17.87 20.67 5.40
N VAL A 234 18.39 21.75 4.81
CA VAL A 234 17.55 22.82 4.22
C VAL A 234 16.69 22.30 3.08
N ALA A 235 17.28 21.53 2.17
CA ALA A 235 16.58 20.91 1.05
C ALA A 235 15.54 19.88 1.54
N GLY A 236 15.88 19.06 2.54
CA GLY A 236 14.98 18.07 3.13
C GLY A 236 13.79 18.70 3.87
N SER A 237 14.03 19.81 4.56
CA SER A 237 12.96 20.60 5.16
C SER A 237 11.99 21.15 4.09
N ALA A 238 12.51 21.66 2.97
CA ALA A 238 11.70 22.11 1.85
C ALA A 238 10.89 20.94 1.24
N TYR A 239 11.50 19.76 1.07
CA TYR A 239 10.83 18.53 0.63
C TYR A 239 9.60 18.23 1.49
N LEU A 240 9.75 18.12 2.80
CA LEU A 240 8.63 17.79 3.70
C LEU A 240 7.53 18.84 3.65
N LYS A 241 7.87 20.14 3.61
CA LYS A 241 6.88 21.22 3.50
C LYS A 241 6.09 21.16 2.19
N ILE A 242 6.75 20.89 1.06
CA ILE A 242 6.08 20.78 -0.24
C ILE A 242 5.13 19.57 -0.26
N LEU A 243 5.51 18.47 0.38
CA LEU A 243 4.69 17.25 0.43
C LEU A 243 3.65 17.23 1.56
N ALA A 244 3.70 18.19 2.49
CA ALA A 244 2.82 18.20 3.66
C ALA A 244 1.34 18.10 3.28
N ILE A 245 0.86 18.97 2.40
CA ILE A 245 -0.55 18.99 1.97
C ILE A 245 -0.96 17.73 1.23
N SER A 246 -0.03 17.14 0.46
CA SER A 246 -0.28 15.93 -0.31
C SER A 246 -0.54 14.71 0.58
N GLN A 247 -0.12 14.71 1.84
CA GLN A 247 -0.36 13.60 2.77
C GLN A 247 -1.85 13.37 3.00
N ILE A 248 -2.64 14.44 3.11
CA ILE A 248 -4.10 14.35 3.28
C ILE A 248 -4.73 13.70 2.04
N PHE A 249 -4.33 14.15 0.86
CA PHE A 249 -4.87 13.62 -0.40
C PHE A 249 -4.40 12.19 -0.69
N SER A 250 -3.19 11.84 -0.28
CA SER A 250 -2.68 10.46 -0.34
C SER A 250 -3.50 9.52 0.57
N ALA A 251 -3.90 9.96 1.75
CA ALA A 251 -4.79 9.20 2.62
C ALA A 251 -6.19 9.04 1.98
N ILE A 252 -6.74 10.10 1.38
CA ILE A 252 -8.01 10.05 0.64
C ILE A 252 -7.91 9.04 -0.52
N GLU A 253 -6.83 9.09 -1.30
CA GLU A 253 -6.56 8.14 -2.40
C GLU A 253 -6.57 6.70 -1.89
N GLN A 254 -5.78 6.39 -0.86
CA GLN A 254 -5.64 5.04 -0.32
C GLN A 254 -6.96 4.49 0.23
N VAL A 255 -7.65 5.26 1.06
CA VAL A 255 -8.95 4.87 1.62
C VAL A 255 -9.98 4.62 0.50
N THR A 256 -10.01 5.50 -0.49
CA THR A 256 -10.93 5.38 -1.62
C THR A 256 -10.61 4.19 -2.52
N ALA A 257 -9.32 3.92 -2.74
CA ALA A 257 -8.87 2.71 -3.44
C ALA A 257 -9.30 1.43 -2.70
N GLY A 258 -9.18 1.41 -1.36
CA GLY A 258 -9.67 0.31 -0.53
C GLY A 258 -11.18 0.07 -0.69
N ALA A 259 -11.97 1.13 -0.70
CA ALA A 259 -13.41 1.04 -0.92
C ALA A 259 -13.77 0.49 -2.31
N PHE A 260 -13.09 0.92 -3.37
CA PHE A 260 -13.25 0.36 -4.71
C PHE A 260 -12.84 -1.11 -4.77
N ASN A 261 -11.68 -1.45 -4.20
CA ASN A 261 -11.16 -2.82 -4.17
C ASN A 261 -12.11 -3.76 -3.44
N GLY A 262 -12.70 -3.33 -2.33
CA GLY A 262 -13.71 -4.09 -1.60
C GLY A 262 -14.98 -4.35 -2.42
N CYS A 263 -15.36 -3.44 -3.32
CA CYS A 263 -16.45 -3.66 -4.28
C CYS A 263 -16.03 -4.55 -5.48
N GLY A 264 -14.80 -5.06 -5.53
CA GLY A 264 -14.26 -5.80 -6.67
C GLY A 264 -14.05 -4.93 -7.91
N ARG A 265 -13.76 -3.66 -7.72
CA ARG A 265 -13.50 -2.66 -8.78
C ARG A 265 -12.08 -2.11 -8.66
N THR A 266 -11.10 -2.91 -9.04
CA THR A 266 -9.67 -2.55 -8.92
C THR A 266 -9.17 -1.64 -10.06
N THR A 267 -9.89 -1.61 -11.18
CA THR A 267 -9.52 -0.84 -12.38
C THR A 267 -9.52 0.69 -12.17
N PRO A 268 -10.54 1.33 -11.53
CA PRO A 268 -10.53 2.78 -11.34
C PRO A 268 -9.31 3.31 -10.56
N PRO A 269 -8.96 2.77 -9.37
CA PRO A 269 -7.76 3.22 -8.67
C PRO A 269 -6.48 2.95 -9.46
N ALA A 270 -6.40 1.82 -10.18
CA ALA A 270 -5.25 1.51 -11.01
C ALA A 270 -5.05 2.53 -12.15
N ILE A 271 -6.11 2.86 -12.88
CA ILE A 271 -6.04 3.86 -13.97
C ILE A 271 -5.60 5.22 -13.45
N VAL A 272 -6.25 5.72 -12.39
CA VAL A 272 -5.91 7.02 -11.78
C VAL A 272 -4.47 7.00 -11.27
N GLY A 273 -4.06 5.93 -10.58
CA GLY A 273 -2.71 5.75 -10.08
C GLY A 273 -1.67 5.76 -11.21
N ILE A 274 -1.87 4.97 -12.27
CA ILE A 274 -0.93 4.86 -13.39
C ILE A 274 -0.80 6.20 -14.14
N ILE A 275 -1.92 6.79 -14.53
CA ILE A 275 -1.91 8.01 -15.35
C ILE A 275 -1.29 9.18 -14.58
N LEU A 276 -1.75 9.45 -13.36
CA LEU A 276 -1.30 10.61 -12.61
C LEU A 276 0.09 10.42 -11.98
N THR A 277 0.51 9.18 -11.69
CA THR A 277 1.90 8.94 -11.29
C THR A 277 2.85 9.02 -12.48
N GLY A 278 2.44 8.52 -13.66
CA GLY A 278 3.21 8.69 -14.89
C GLY A 278 3.36 10.15 -15.31
N ALA A 279 2.32 10.95 -15.12
CA ALA A 279 2.33 12.39 -15.40
C ALA A 279 3.32 13.17 -14.51
N ARG A 280 3.79 12.60 -13.39
CA ARG A 280 4.87 13.21 -12.56
C ARG A 280 6.13 13.45 -13.36
N ILE A 281 6.48 12.52 -14.27
CA ILE A 281 7.74 12.58 -15.02
C ILE A 281 7.78 13.83 -15.92
N PRO A 282 6.88 13.99 -16.90
CA PRO A 282 6.89 15.19 -17.74
C PRO A 282 6.66 16.48 -16.91
N LEU A 283 5.85 16.41 -15.85
CA LEU A 283 5.64 17.56 -14.98
C LEU A 283 6.91 17.94 -14.21
N ALA A 284 7.70 16.96 -13.73
CA ALA A 284 8.96 17.21 -13.06
C ALA A 284 9.95 17.89 -14.00
N TYR A 285 10.12 17.35 -15.23
CA TYR A 285 10.98 17.96 -16.23
C TYR A 285 10.55 19.40 -16.55
N TYR A 286 9.26 19.66 -16.67
CA TYR A 286 8.73 21.01 -16.90
C TYR A 286 9.00 21.94 -15.72
N LEU A 287 8.70 21.54 -14.49
CA LEU A 287 8.87 22.38 -13.31
C LEU A 287 10.34 22.70 -12.98
N VAL A 288 11.23 21.78 -13.29
CA VAL A 288 12.68 21.96 -13.12
C VAL A 288 13.26 23.04 -14.05
N THR A 289 12.60 23.31 -15.21
CA THR A 289 13.05 24.38 -16.11
C THR A 289 12.91 25.79 -15.51
N PHE A 290 12.11 25.95 -14.47
CA PHE A 290 11.98 27.22 -13.76
C PHE A 290 13.14 27.39 -12.76
N PRO A 291 14.03 28.40 -12.93
CA PRO A 291 15.19 28.58 -12.04
C PRO A 291 14.83 28.75 -10.58
N SER A 292 13.64 29.31 -10.29
CA SER A 292 13.13 29.50 -8.93
C SER A 292 12.73 28.21 -8.22
N LEU A 293 12.46 27.14 -8.95
CA LEU A 293 12.05 25.85 -8.38
C LEU A 293 13.21 24.86 -8.28
N GLY A 294 14.05 24.75 -9.31
CA GLY A 294 15.18 23.81 -9.35
C GLY A 294 14.78 22.40 -8.86
N LEU A 295 15.52 21.86 -7.89
CA LEU A 295 15.23 20.55 -7.26
C LEU A 295 13.80 20.45 -6.68
N ASN A 296 13.28 21.54 -6.15
CA ASN A 296 11.91 21.59 -5.59
C ASN A 296 10.84 21.30 -6.64
N GLY A 297 11.12 21.53 -7.93
CA GLY A 297 10.20 21.24 -9.03
C GLY A 297 9.82 19.75 -9.10
N ILE A 298 10.76 18.86 -8.79
CA ILE A 298 10.50 17.40 -8.71
C ILE A 298 9.48 17.13 -7.62
N TRP A 299 9.65 17.69 -6.44
CA TRP A 299 8.79 17.45 -5.29
C TRP A 299 7.40 18.06 -5.45
N TRP A 300 7.32 19.22 -6.10
CA TRP A 300 6.04 19.80 -6.51
C TRP A 300 5.29 18.89 -7.49
N SER A 301 5.98 18.23 -8.42
CA SER A 301 5.33 17.28 -9.32
C SER A 301 4.69 16.09 -8.56
N ILE A 302 5.38 15.60 -7.53
CA ILE A 302 4.86 14.54 -6.64
C ILE A 302 3.65 15.04 -5.87
N SER A 303 3.73 16.23 -5.26
CA SER A 303 2.66 16.82 -4.46
C SER A 303 1.41 17.07 -5.30
N ILE A 304 1.54 17.76 -6.44
CA ILE A 304 0.43 18.06 -7.35
C ILE A 304 -0.26 16.77 -7.82
N SER A 305 0.52 15.78 -8.28
CA SER A 305 -0.09 14.53 -8.76
C SER A 305 -0.79 13.75 -7.65
N SER A 306 -0.28 13.77 -6.40
CA SER A 306 -0.92 13.13 -5.26
C SER A 306 -2.23 13.81 -4.88
N VAL A 307 -2.26 15.14 -4.88
CA VAL A 307 -3.49 15.92 -4.69
C VAL A 307 -4.53 15.56 -5.75
N MET A 308 -4.13 15.57 -7.02
CA MET A 308 -5.03 15.21 -8.12
C MET A 308 -5.56 13.78 -8.03
N LYS A 309 -4.71 12.81 -7.66
CA LYS A 309 -5.15 11.42 -7.46
C LYS A 309 -6.23 11.30 -6.40
N GLY A 310 -6.00 11.95 -5.25
CA GLY A 310 -6.99 11.96 -4.16
C GLY A 310 -8.32 12.56 -4.59
N ILE A 311 -8.31 13.71 -5.25
CA ILE A 311 -9.52 14.40 -5.73
C ILE A 311 -10.26 13.58 -6.78
N VAL A 312 -9.57 13.17 -7.85
CA VAL A 312 -10.17 12.45 -8.97
C VAL A 312 -10.79 11.13 -8.50
N LEU A 313 -10.06 10.38 -7.66
CA LEU A 313 -10.55 9.10 -7.19
C LEU A 313 -11.74 9.25 -6.24
N ALA A 314 -11.74 10.27 -5.36
CA ALA A 314 -12.85 10.56 -4.47
C ALA A 314 -14.12 10.96 -5.24
N ILE A 315 -14.01 11.83 -6.26
CA ILE A 315 -15.14 12.22 -7.12
C ILE A 315 -15.68 11.00 -7.87
N TRP A 316 -14.79 10.18 -8.43
CA TRP A 316 -15.20 8.96 -9.13
C TRP A 316 -15.95 7.99 -8.19
N TYR A 317 -15.45 7.80 -6.97
CA TYR A 317 -16.09 6.94 -5.99
C TYR A 317 -17.48 7.46 -5.54
N GLN A 318 -17.62 8.76 -5.33
CA GLN A 318 -18.92 9.36 -5.01
C GLN A 318 -19.94 9.12 -6.13
N SER A 319 -19.52 9.29 -7.39
CA SER A 319 -20.35 8.99 -8.56
C SER A 319 -20.72 7.50 -8.64
N PHE A 320 -19.79 6.63 -8.31
CA PHE A 320 -20.01 5.19 -8.24
C PHE A 320 -21.01 4.83 -7.13
N GLN A 321 -20.85 5.39 -5.93
CA GLN A 321 -21.80 5.18 -4.81
C GLN A 321 -23.22 5.63 -5.17
N LYS A 322 -23.38 6.81 -5.76
CA LYS A 322 -24.70 7.29 -6.21
C LYS A 322 -25.37 6.30 -7.16
N ARG A 323 -24.63 5.75 -8.13
CA ARG A 323 -25.14 4.72 -9.06
C ARG A 323 -25.48 3.40 -8.38
N LEU A 324 -24.73 2.99 -7.36
CA LEU A 324 -25.04 1.78 -6.58
C LEU A 324 -26.35 1.94 -5.80
N LEU A 325 -26.53 3.09 -5.16
CA LEU A 325 -27.74 3.40 -4.39
C LEU A 325 -28.99 3.52 -5.30
N SER A 326 -28.86 4.13 -6.48
CA SER A 326 -29.96 4.26 -7.43
C SER A 326 -30.42 2.93 -8.02
N ARG A 327 -29.51 1.95 -8.16
CA ARG A 327 -29.85 0.58 -8.62
C ARG A 327 -30.57 -0.28 -7.56
N ARG A 328 -30.57 0.14 -6.29
CA ARG A 328 -31.26 -0.55 -5.18
C ARG A 328 -32.77 -0.64 -5.39
N TYR A 329 -33.37 0.19 -6.26
CA TYR A 329 -34.83 0.32 -6.44
C TYR A 329 -35.42 -0.40 -7.65
N LYS A 330 -34.67 -1.28 -8.33
CA LYS A 330 -35.28 -2.18 -9.34
C LYS A 330 -35.16 -3.63 -8.83
N PRO A 331 -36.24 -4.17 -8.23
CA PRO A 331 -36.31 -5.59 -7.91
C PRO A 331 -36.39 -6.38 -9.22
N THR A 332 -35.28 -6.89 -9.69
CA THR A 332 -35.23 -7.79 -10.84
C THR A 332 -35.21 -9.24 -10.34
N GLY A 333 -36.29 -9.98 -10.62
CA GLY A 333 -36.38 -11.41 -10.37
C GLY A 333 -37.43 -11.79 -9.30
N ILE A 334 -37.76 -13.08 -9.24
CA ILE A 334 -38.74 -13.69 -8.34
C ILE A 334 -38.42 -13.38 -6.85
N LEU A 335 -37.18 -13.38 -6.45
CA LEU A 335 -36.75 -13.04 -5.09
C LEU A 335 -36.98 -11.57 -4.70
N GLY A 336 -36.89 -10.64 -5.66
CA GLY A 336 -37.19 -9.24 -5.44
C GLY A 336 -38.70 -9.03 -5.27
N LYS A 337 -39.52 -9.79 -5.98
CA LYS A 337 -41.00 -9.76 -5.82
C LYS A 337 -41.40 -10.36 -4.46
N MET A 338 -40.79 -11.44 -4.02
CA MET A 338 -41.03 -12.04 -2.70
C MET A 338 -40.67 -11.10 -1.55
N HIS A 339 -39.56 -10.38 -1.64
CA HIS A 339 -39.16 -9.41 -0.62
C HIS A 339 -40.09 -8.18 -0.57
N ALA A 340 -40.59 -7.74 -1.71
CA ALA A 340 -41.58 -6.65 -1.79
C ALA A 340 -42.96 -7.07 -1.25
N VAL A 341 -43.34 -8.33 -1.42
CA VAL A 341 -44.55 -8.89 -0.82
C VAL A 341 -44.41 -9.04 0.68
N ALA A 342 -43.27 -9.60 1.14
CA ALA A 342 -42.99 -9.77 2.56
C ALA A 342 -42.95 -8.42 3.32
N SER A 343 -42.33 -7.38 2.73
CA SER A 343 -42.27 -6.04 3.34
C SER A 343 -43.64 -5.35 3.38
N ARG A 344 -44.51 -5.58 2.38
CA ARG A 344 -45.90 -5.07 2.41
C ARG A 344 -46.75 -5.78 3.45
N LEU A 345 -46.59 -7.09 3.58
CA LEU A 345 -47.29 -7.85 4.61
C LEU A 345 -46.85 -7.43 6.03
N TRP A 346 -45.55 -7.17 6.22
CA TRP A 346 -45.02 -6.71 7.51
C TRP A 346 -45.53 -5.30 7.88
N GLN A 347 -45.75 -4.41 6.90
CA GLN A 347 -46.35 -3.08 7.12
C GLN A 347 -47.85 -3.10 7.34
N GLN A 348 -48.53 -4.18 6.98
CA GLN A 348 -49.97 -4.34 7.26
C GLN A 348 -50.27 -4.95 8.64
N PHE A 349 -49.29 -5.51 9.30
CA PHE A 349 -49.43 -6.14 10.63
C PHE A 349 -48.78 -5.33 11.77
N ASN A 350 -48.19 -4.19 11.48
CA ASN A 350 -47.75 -3.17 12.45
C ASN A 350 -48.38 -1.81 12.11
#